data_80f4e1671082529b6bfcd80d3dfd6ac4
#
_entry.id   80f4e1671082529b6bfcd80d3dfd6ac4
#
_cell.length_a   1.000
_cell.length_b   1.000
_cell.length_c   1.000
_cell.angle_alpha   90.00
_cell.angle_beta   90.00
_cell.angle_gamma   90.00
#
_symmetry.space_group_name_H-M   'P 1'
#
loop_
_entity.id
_entity.type
_entity.pdbx_description
1 polymer ?
#
loop_
_entity_poly.entity_id
_entity_poly.type
_entity_poly.pdbx_seq_one_letter_code
_entity_poly.pdbx_strand_id
1 'polypeptide(L)'
;LEDFSHVVVVFHMDRVAEANVETGARHPRERADWPEVGILAQPARSRPNRIGVTAVELIAVDGLTLRVRGLDAIDGTPVLDIKPYITGFAPRGPIREPAWVKELMAAYW
;
A
#
# COMPACT_ATOMS: atom_id res chain seq x y z
N LEU A 1 19.06 1.81 -9.67
CA LEU A 1 17.67 2.33 -9.54
C LEU A 1 17.47 3.70 -10.19
N GLU A 2 18.55 4.46 -10.41
CA GLU A 2 18.43 5.81 -10.95
C GLU A 2 17.77 5.90 -12.33
N ASP A 3 17.78 4.79 -13.08
CA ASP A 3 17.13 4.73 -14.38
C ASP A 3 15.61 4.54 -14.31
N PHE A 4 15.07 4.37 -13.11
CA PHE A 4 13.63 4.16 -12.92
C PHE A 4 12.99 5.40 -12.32
N SER A 5 11.81 5.75 -12.79
CA SER A 5 11.05 6.87 -12.24
C SER A 5 10.31 6.51 -10.96
N HIS A 6 10.04 5.23 -10.76
CA HIS A 6 9.25 4.74 -9.64
C HIS A 6 9.84 3.46 -9.08
N VAL A 7 9.61 3.26 -7.79
CA VAL A 7 9.97 2.02 -7.09
C VAL A 7 8.77 1.53 -6.29
N VAL A 8 8.73 0.24 -6.05
CA VAL A 8 7.75 -0.38 -5.16
C VAL A 8 8.44 -0.62 -3.82
N VAL A 9 7.88 -0.05 -2.77
CA VAL A 9 8.40 -0.22 -1.41
C VAL A 9 7.52 -1.20 -0.67
N VAL A 10 8.12 -2.25 -0.12
CA VAL A 10 7.47 -3.24 0.72
C VAL A 10 7.95 -3.00 2.15
N PHE A 11 7.02 -2.76 3.05
CA PHE A 11 7.38 -2.39 4.42
C PHE A 11 6.51 -3.12 5.44
N HIS A 12 7.00 -3.19 6.67
CA HIS A 12 6.30 -3.85 7.76
C HIS A 12 5.74 -2.81 8.71
N MET A 13 4.43 -2.83 8.91
CA MET A 13 3.75 -1.91 9.82
C MET A 13 3.88 -2.45 11.25
N ASP A 14 5.12 -2.38 11.77
CA ASP A 14 5.50 -2.99 13.04
C ASP A 14 4.84 -2.33 14.25
N ARG A 15 4.33 -1.11 14.09
CA ARG A 15 3.66 -0.38 15.16
C ARG A 15 2.18 -0.68 15.26
N VAL A 16 1.63 -1.49 14.37
CA VAL A 16 0.26 -1.99 14.50
C VAL A 16 0.28 -3.12 15.52
N ALA A 17 -0.35 -2.91 16.67
CA ALA A 17 -0.41 -3.92 17.71
C ALA A 17 -1.13 -5.17 17.20
N GLU A 18 -0.65 -6.35 17.61
CA GLU A 18 -1.25 -7.62 17.19
C GLU A 18 -2.75 -7.68 17.53
N ALA A 19 -3.15 -7.10 18.66
CA ALA A 19 -4.55 -7.02 19.07
C ALA A 19 -5.41 -6.18 18.11
N ASN A 20 -4.79 -5.31 17.30
CA ASN A 20 -5.46 -4.47 16.31
C ASN A 20 -5.44 -5.08 14.92
N VAL A 21 -4.83 -6.26 14.76
CA VAL A 21 -4.83 -6.97 13.47
C VAL A 21 -6.21 -7.54 13.22
N GLU A 22 -6.77 -7.23 12.06
CA GLU A 22 -8.12 -7.65 11.68
C GLU A 22 -8.04 -8.95 10.88
N THR A 23 -8.78 -9.96 11.31
CA THR A 23 -8.86 -11.26 10.61
C THR A 23 -10.25 -11.55 10.05
N GLY A 24 -11.23 -10.73 10.41
CA GLY A 24 -12.60 -10.87 9.95
C GLY A 24 -12.95 -9.93 8.81
N ALA A 25 -14.21 -9.53 8.76
CA ALA A 25 -14.72 -8.57 7.79
C ALA A 25 -15.02 -7.23 8.47
N ARG A 26 -14.84 -6.15 7.74
CA ARG A 26 -15.19 -4.82 8.24
C ARG A 26 -15.53 -3.89 7.07
N HIS A 27 -16.17 -2.77 7.39
CA HIS A 27 -16.42 -1.73 6.38
C HIS A 27 -15.12 -0.97 6.10
N PRO A 28 -14.76 -0.73 4.81
CA PRO A 28 -13.60 0.09 4.47
C PRO A 28 -13.70 1.48 5.13
N ARG A 29 -12.63 1.93 5.79
CA ARG A 29 -12.58 3.19 6.56
C ARG A 29 -13.72 3.31 7.58
N GLU A 30 -14.28 2.18 8.03
CA GLU A 30 -15.39 2.13 8.99
C GLU A 30 -16.64 2.88 8.50
N ARG A 31 -16.80 3.08 7.20
CA ARG A 31 -17.99 3.71 6.63
C ARG A 31 -19.11 2.69 6.46
N ALA A 32 -20.21 2.91 7.16
CA ALA A 32 -21.35 2.00 7.13
C ALA A 32 -22.10 1.98 5.79
N ASP A 33 -21.94 3.01 4.94
CA ASP A 33 -22.53 3.08 3.61
C ASP A 33 -21.77 2.25 2.57
N TRP A 34 -20.56 1.79 2.91
CA TRP A 34 -19.81 0.87 2.07
C TRP A 34 -20.02 -0.58 2.56
N PRO A 35 -19.94 -1.57 1.66
CA PRO A 35 -20.15 -2.95 2.08
C PRO A 35 -19.10 -3.42 3.08
N GLU A 36 -19.51 -4.28 4.00
CA GLU A 36 -18.57 -4.99 4.85
C GLU A 36 -17.86 -6.05 4.01
N VAL A 37 -16.54 -6.04 4.00
CA VAL A 37 -15.73 -6.97 3.22
C VAL A 37 -14.68 -7.64 4.09
N GLY A 38 -14.24 -8.83 3.69
CA GLY A 38 -13.18 -9.55 4.37
C GLY A 38 -11.89 -8.74 4.37
N ILE A 39 -11.08 -8.90 5.42
CA ILE A 39 -9.84 -8.11 5.57
C ILE A 39 -8.87 -8.32 4.41
N LEU A 40 -8.86 -9.50 3.79
CA LEU A 40 -7.98 -9.76 2.66
C LEU A 40 -8.42 -9.03 1.39
N ALA A 41 -9.65 -8.54 1.34
CA ALA A 41 -10.13 -7.71 0.24
C ALA A 41 -9.85 -6.22 0.45
N GLN A 42 -9.17 -5.86 1.53
CA GLN A 42 -8.82 -4.47 1.87
C GLN A 42 -7.31 -4.33 2.01
N PRO A 43 -6.67 -3.35 1.33
CA PRO A 43 -5.25 -3.06 1.53
C PRO A 43 -5.06 -2.19 2.78
N ALA A 44 -5.60 -2.64 3.92
CA ALA A 44 -5.56 -1.89 5.17
C ALA A 44 -4.36 -2.30 6.02
N ARG A 45 -3.90 -1.38 6.89
CA ARG A 45 -2.76 -1.65 7.78
C ARG A 45 -3.05 -2.71 8.84
N SER A 46 -4.31 -3.01 9.10
CA SER A 46 -4.74 -4.02 10.07
C SER A 46 -4.76 -5.45 9.50
N ARG A 47 -4.20 -5.65 8.33
CA ARG A 47 -4.10 -6.99 7.73
C ARG A 47 -3.27 -7.92 8.61
N PRO A 48 -3.54 -9.24 8.59
CA PRO A 48 -2.86 -10.20 9.48
C PRO A 48 -1.33 -10.17 9.38
N ASN A 49 -0.76 -9.95 8.20
CA ASN A 49 0.69 -9.92 8.02
C ASN A 49 1.31 -8.54 8.28
N ARG A 50 0.51 -7.50 8.39
CA ARG A 50 0.95 -6.12 8.62
C ARG A 50 1.98 -5.63 7.59
N ILE A 51 1.88 -6.12 6.36
CA ILE A 51 2.78 -5.74 5.27
C ILE A 51 2.09 -4.71 4.39
N GLY A 52 2.78 -3.60 4.14
CA GLY A 52 2.35 -2.58 3.21
C GLY A 52 3.17 -2.63 1.92
N VAL A 53 2.53 -2.30 0.82
CA VAL A 53 3.18 -2.22 -0.49
C VAL A 53 2.71 -0.95 -1.17
N THR A 54 3.65 -0.10 -1.57
CA THR A 54 3.31 1.17 -2.23
C THR A 54 4.27 1.43 -3.38
N ALA A 55 3.73 1.78 -4.54
CA ALA A 55 4.54 2.32 -5.63
C ALA A 55 4.71 3.82 -5.41
N VAL A 56 5.95 4.29 -5.42
CA VAL A 56 6.28 5.67 -5.12
C VAL A 56 7.16 6.25 -6.23
N GLU A 57 7.11 7.57 -6.38
CA GLU A 57 8.01 8.28 -7.28
C GLU A 57 9.41 8.31 -6.67
N LEU A 58 10.40 7.92 -7.46
CA LEU A 58 11.81 7.99 -7.06
C LEU A 58 12.36 9.34 -7.46
N ILE A 59 12.74 10.15 -6.48
CA ILE A 59 13.25 11.50 -6.70
C ILE A 59 14.77 11.50 -6.83
N ALA A 60 15.46 10.77 -5.94
CA ALA A 60 16.92 10.74 -5.95
C ALA A 60 17.45 9.48 -5.26
N VAL A 61 18.61 9.03 -5.71
CA VAL A 61 19.40 7.99 -5.06
C VAL A 61 20.68 8.65 -4.55
N ASP A 62 20.90 8.57 -3.25
CA ASP A 62 22.00 9.28 -2.59
C ASP A 62 22.71 8.28 -1.66
N GLY A 63 23.66 7.52 -2.21
CA GLY A 63 24.31 6.44 -1.49
C GLY A 63 23.31 5.37 -1.09
N LEU A 64 23.14 5.16 0.20
CA LEU A 64 22.19 4.20 0.75
C LEU A 64 20.83 4.82 1.05
N THR A 65 20.62 6.07 0.66
CA THR A 65 19.36 6.78 0.89
C THR A 65 18.61 6.94 -0.41
N LEU A 66 17.34 6.55 -0.41
CA LEU A 66 16.42 6.81 -1.51
C LEU A 66 15.46 7.90 -1.09
N ARG A 67 15.38 8.95 -1.88
CA ARG A 67 14.38 10.00 -1.68
C ARG A 67 13.19 9.72 -2.57
N VAL A 68 12.02 9.60 -1.97
CA VAL A 68 10.80 9.20 -2.67
C VAL A 68 9.64 10.14 -2.33
N ARG A 69 8.60 10.10 -3.15
CA ARG A 69 7.36 10.86 -2.91
C ARG A 69 6.18 9.91 -2.96
N GLY A 70 5.26 10.06 -2.01
CA GLY A 70 4.03 9.28 -1.98
C GLY A 70 4.09 8.03 -1.11
N LEU A 71 5.12 7.89 -0.28
CA LEU A 71 5.21 6.74 0.62
C LEU A 71 4.24 6.91 1.79
N ASP A 72 3.38 5.91 1.95
CA ASP A 72 2.37 5.88 3.02
C ASP A 72 2.86 5.00 4.17
N ALA A 73 3.90 5.45 4.84
CA ALA A 73 4.48 4.74 5.98
C ALA A 73 4.93 5.75 7.04
N ILE A 74 4.84 5.35 8.30
CA ILE A 74 5.29 6.16 9.43
C ILE A 74 6.82 6.16 9.47
N ASP A 75 7.39 7.27 9.95
CA ASP A 75 8.83 7.37 10.15
C ASP A 75 9.31 6.24 11.07
N GLY A 76 10.41 5.61 10.72
CA GLY A 76 10.97 4.48 11.44
C GLY A 76 10.40 3.12 11.04
N THR A 77 9.46 3.08 10.10
CA THR A 77 8.90 1.81 9.61
C THR A 77 9.97 0.98 8.90
N PRO A 78 10.17 -0.29 9.28
CA PRO A 78 11.14 -1.14 8.59
C PRO A 78 10.75 -1.40 7.14
N VAL A 79 11.70 -1.25 6.24
CA VAL A 79 11.54 -1.58 4.82
C VAL A 79 12.03 -3.00 4.61
N LEU A 80 11.18 -3.85 4.04
CA LEU A 80 11.50 -5.25 3.78
C LEU A 80 12.13 -5.44 2.41
N ASP A 81 11.71 -4.66 1.42
CA ASP A 81 12.20 -4.80 0.05
C ASP A 81 11.93 -3.51 -0.74
N ILE A 82 12.74 -3.28 -1.74
CA ILE A 82 12.56 -2.19 -2.70
C ILE A 82 12.76 -2.79 -4.09
N LYS A 83 11.75 -2.63 -4.95
CA LYS A 83 11.79 -3.15 -6.32
C LYS A 83 11.60 -2.01 -7.30
N PRO A 84 12.28 -2.04 -8.46
CA PRO A 84 11.96 -1.07 -9.50
C PRO A 84 10.53 -1.30 -10.00
N TYR A 85 9.81 -0.23 -10.32
CA TYR A 85 8.51 -0.37 -10.95
C TYR A 85 8.68 -0.58 -12.44
N ILE A 86 8.13 -1.68 -12.93
CA ILE A 86 8.22 -2.08 -14.33
C ILE A 86 6.80 -2.23 -14.88
N THR A 87 6.47 -1.44 -15.90
CA THR A 87 5.13 -1.48 -16.49
C THR A 87 4.75 -2.86 -17.02
N GLY A 88 5.73 -3.64 -17.46
CA GLY A 88 5.48 -5.00 -17.94
C GLY A 88 4.91 -5.96 -16.90
N PHE A 89 5.04 -5.63 -15.61
CA PHE A 89 4.46 -6.42 -14.53
C PHE A 89 3.11 -5.88 -14.06
N ALA A 90 2.64 -4.77 -14.62
CA ALA A 90 1.30 -4.27 -14.31
C ALA A 90 0.24 -5.28 -14.79
N PRO A 91 -0.96 -5.27 -14.18
CA PRO A 91 -2.03 -6.17 -14.61
C PRO A 91 -2.35 -6.02 -16.09
N ARG A 92 -2.59 -7.13 -16.75
CA ARG A 92 -2.98 -7.16 -18.16
C ARG A 92 -4.51 -7.12 -18.28
N GLY A 93 -4.98 -6.44 -19.30
CA GLY A 93 -6.40 -6.37 -19.60
C GLY A 93 -7.17 -5.41 -18.69
N PRO A 94 -8.50 -5.37 -18.85
CA PRO A 94 -9.32 -4.47 -18.04
C PRO A 94 -9.30 -4.86 -16.57
N ILE A 95 -9.24 -3.84 -15.69
CA ILE A 95 -9.29 -4.04 -14.26
C ILE A 95 -10.73 -3.93 -13.80
N ARG A 96 -11.19 -4.89 -12.98
CA ARG A 96 -12.49 -4.87 -12.36
C ARG A 96 -12.32 -4.74 -10.84
N GLU A 97 -13.02 -3.79 -10.29
CA GLU A 97 -13.01 -3.55 -8.85
C GLU A 97 -14.38 -3.05 -8.39
N PRO A 98 -14.73 -3.25 -7.11
CA PRO A 98 -16.00 -2.75 -6.59
C PRO A 98 -16.10 -1.23 -6.69
N ALA A 99 -17.33 -0.71 -6.83
CA ALA A 99 -17.57 0.72 -6.98
C ALA A 99 -17.04 1.55 -5.81
N TRP A 100 -17.10 1.01 -4.58
CA TRP A 100 -16.64 1.74 -3.39
C TRP A 100 -15.12 2.00 -3.41
N VAL A 101 -14.37 1.23 -4.18
CA VAL A 101 -12.90 1.43 -4.28
C VAL A 101 -12.59 2.77 -4.94
N LYS A 102 -13.35 3.16 -5.95
CA LYS A 102 -13.16 4.46 -6.62
C LYS A 102 -13.42 5.62 -5.66
N GLU A 103 -14.45 5.50 -4.82
CA GLU A 103 -14.75 6.51 -3.82
C GLU A 103 -13.64 6.61 -2.78
N LEU A 104 -13.13 5.45 -2.35
CA LEU A 104 -12.02 5.38 -1.42
C LEU A 104 -10.79 6.11 -1.95
N MET A 105 -10.42 5.84 -3.20
CA MET A 105 -9.20 6.38 -3.80
C MET A 105 -9.33 7.84 -4.23
N ALA A 106 -10.54 8.32 -4.46
CA ALA A 106 -10.76 9.71 -4.89
C ALA A 106 -10.18 10.74 -3.92
N ALA A 107 -10.12 10.42 -2.63
CA ALA A 107 -9.59 11.30 -1.59
C ALA A 107 -8.24 10.82 -1.02
N TYR A 108 -7.63 9.78 -1.60
CA TYR A 108 -6.43 9.15 -1.05
C TYR A 108 -5.16 9.94 -1.37
N TRP A 109 -5.01 10.37 -2.60
CA TRP A 109 -3.86 11.15 -3.05
C TRP A 109 -4.20 12.64 -3.09
#